data_311d0d4faba3421aad00fa9ddd92ea83
#
_entry.id   311d0d4faba3421aad00fa9ddd92ea83
#
_cell.length_a   1.000
_cell.length_b   1.000
_cell.length_c   1.000
_cell.angle_alpha   90.00
_cell.angle_beta   90.00
_cell.angle_gamma   90.00
#
_symmetry.space_group_name_H-M   'P 1'
#
loop_
_entity.id
_entity.type
_entity.pdbx_description
1 polymer ?
#
loop_
_entity_poly.entity_id
_entity_poly.type
_entity_poly.pdbx_seq_one_letter_code
_entity_poly.pdbx_strand_id
1 'polypeptide(L)'
;MSLAGQHGHMYGSTENLWSMNYLRQVLTPQNLQRAIKQVKRNKGSCGVDGMEVDELDGYFRANWTEIKSAIENGTFQPSKVLGVEIDKPDGGKRLLGIPTAIDRVIQQMVHQVLSPVYDVEFSTYSYGFRPGKNAHQAIHQALDYINSGYQDIIDLDLKSFFDVVNHDYLMSILYRKVKDERLLRLIRKYLKAGMMLYDAEINREEGTPQGSPLSPLLSNILLNELDNELNRRGLQFCKYLR
;
A
#
# COMPACT_ATOMS: atom_id res chain seq x y z
N MET A 1 37.22 -5.84 59.69
CA MET A 1 36.05 -4.95 59.39
C MET A 1 36.02 -4.79 57.90
N SER A 2 35.11 -5.56 57.26
CA SER A 2 34.97 -5.60 55.80
C SER A 2 33.60 -5.02 55.47
N LEU A 3 33.53 -4.03 54.61
CA LEU A 3 32.29 -3.50 54.05
C LEU A 3 32.23 -3.95 52.57
N ALA A 4 31.44 -4.95 52.35
CA ALA A 4 31.08 -5.39 51.02
C ALA A 4 30.04 -4.42 50.44
N GLY A 5 30.38 -3.72 49.35
CA GLY A 5 29.48 -2.89 48.58
C GLY A 5 28.68 -3.79 47.60
N GLN A 6 27.36 -3.80 47.72
CA GLN A 6 26.47 -4.43 46.80
C GLN A 6 26.37 -3.53 45.54
N HIS A 7 26.86 -3.98 44.42
CA HIS A 7 26.53 -3.45 43.10
C HIS A 7 25.30 -4.17 42.59
N GLY A 8 24.11 -3.56 42.77
CA GLY A 8 22.91 -3.95 42.11
C GLY A 8 23.00 -3.61 40.63
N HIS A 9 23.10 -4.63 39.78
CA HIS A 9 22.92 -4.47 38.34
C HIS A 9 21.43 -4.22 38.03
N MET A 10 21.10 -2.95 37.78
CA MET A 10 19.86 -2.61 37.10
C MET A 10 20.04 -2.93 35.61
N TYR A 11 19.65 -4.12 35.21
CA TYR A 11 19.35 -4.41 33.79
C TYR A 11 18.00 -3.75 33.48
N GLY A 12 18.03 -2.48 33.14
CA GLY A 12 16.92 -1.81 32.49
C GLY A 12 16.77 -2.39 31.08
N SER A 13 15.62 -2.97 30.83
CA SER A 13 15.21 -3.50 29.55
C SER A 13 15.25 -2.42 28.46
N THR A 14 16.30 -2.39 27.67
CA THR A 14 16.50 -1.52 26.51
C THR A 14 15.80 -2.04 25.23
N GLU A 15 14.95 -3.07 25.35
CA GLU A 15 14.33 -3.72 24.18
C GLU A 15 13.10 -3.04 23.61
N ASN A 16 12.57 -1.94 24.17
CA ASN A 16 11.31 -1.36 23.74
C ASN A 16 11.34 0.03 23.11
N LEU A 17 12.50 0.56 22.75
CA LEU A 17 12.61 1.89 22.13
C LEU A 17 12.53 1.92 20.61
N TRP A 18 12.46 0.76 19.93
CA TRP A 18 12.53 0.67 18.46
C TRP A 18 11.30 0.04 17.78
N SER A 19 10.24 -0.28 18.49
CA SER A 19 8.98 -0.56 17.80
C SER A 19 8.39 0.77 17.33
N MET A 20 8.73 1.19 16.11
CA MET A 20 8.07 2.35 15.49
C MET A 20 6.58 2.04 15.45
N ASN A 21 5.79 2.72 16.27
CA ASN A 21 4.34 2.56 16.29
C ASN A 21 3.77 3.27 15.04
N TYR A 22 3.83 2.55 13.90
CA TYR A 22 3.36 3.04 12.61
C TYR A 22 1.87 3.36 12.65
N LEU A 23 1.07 2.56 13.35
CA LEU A 23 -0.36 2.83 13.49
C LEU A 23 -0.61 4.18 14.15
N ARG A 24 0.16 4.54 15.18
CA ARG A 24 0.04 5.85 15.83
C ARG A 24 0.33 6.99 14.85
N GLN A 25 1.34 6.83 13.98
CA GLN A 25 1.66 7.83 12.94
C GLN A 25 0.53 7.91 11.91
N VAL A 26 -0.01 6.76 11.49
CA VAL A 26 -1.17 6.70 10.58
C VAL A 26 -2.34 7.49 11.16
N LEU A 27 -2.66 7.33 12.45
CA LEU A 27 -3.85 7.89 13.09
C LEU A 27 -3.66 9.33 13.62
N THR A 28 -2.62 10.04 13.20
CA THR A 28 -2.45 11.46 13.57
C THR A 28 -3.44 12.37 12.81
N PRO A 29 -3.94 13.45 13.46
CA PRO A 29 -4.85 14.41 12.81
C PRO A 29 -4.24 15.03 11.54
N GLN A 30 -2.95 15.32 11.55
CA GLN A 30 -2.23 15.90 10.41
C GLN A 30 -2.22 14.94 9.21
N ASN A 31 -2.00 13.64 9.47
CA ASN A 31 -2.02 12.62 8.43
C ASN A 31 -3.43 12.43 7.85
N LEU A 32 -4.47 12.46 8.69
CA LEU A 32 -5.87 12.44 8.28
C LEU A 32 -6.20 13.59 7.33
N GLN A 33 -5.87 14.83 7.73
CA GLN A 33 -6.15 16.00 6.89
C GLN A 33 -5.46 15.93 5.52
N ARG A 34 -4.21 15.47 5.48
CA ARG A 34 -3.48 15.25 4.22
C ARG A 34 -4.16 14.19 3.36
N ALA A 35 -4.64 13.10 3.96
CA ALA A 35 -5.32 12.03 3.25
C ALA A 35 -6.66 12.49 2.67
N ILE A 36 -7.49 13.19 3.44
CA ILE A 36 -8.75 13.77 2.95
C ILE A 36 -8.49 14.68 1.75
N LYS A 37 -7.54 15.60 1.89
CA LYS A 37 -7.16 16.51 0.80
C LYS A 37 -6.71 15.76 -0.46
N GLN A 38 -5.93 14.68 -0.30
CA GLN A 38 -5.46 13.88 -1.43
C GLN A 38 -6.62 13.14 -2.11
N VAL A 39 -7.52 12.50 -1.33
CA VAL A 39 -8.67 11.78 -1.87
C VAL A 39 -9.63 12.73 -2.61
N LYS A 40 -9.90 13.90 -2.04
CA LYS A 40 -10.72 14.94 -2.71
C LYS A 40 -10.07 15.42 -4.02
N ARG A 41 -8.76 15.63 -4.03
CA ARG A 41 -8.04 16.03 -5.25
C ARG A 41 -8.14 15.02 -6.37
N ASN A 42 -8.19 13.74 -6.03
CA ASN A 42 -8.28 12.65 -7.00
C ASN A 42 -9.68 12.49 -7.61
N LYS A 43 -10.72 13.11 -7.06
CA LYS A 43 -12.11 13.14 -7.59
C LYS A 43 -12.64 11.76 -8.01
N GLY A 44 -12.39 10.73 -7.22
CA GLY A 44 -12.88 9.37 -7.54
C GLY A 44 -14.37 9.22 -7.27
N SER A 45 -15.03 8.33 -8.02
CA SER A 45 -16.44 7.98 -7.86
C SER A 45 -16.75 7.43 -6.46
N CYS A 46 -18.01 7.49 -6.02
CA CYS A 46 -18.48 6.87 -4.78
C CYS A 46 -18.29 5.33 -4.81
N GLY A 47 -18.19 4.73 -3.62
CA GLY A 47 -18.20 3.28 -3.44
C GLY A 47 -19.61 2.73 -3.27
N VAL A 48 -19.73 1.56 -2.62
CA VAL A 48 -21.00 0.87 -2.35
C VAL A 48 -21.98 1.68 -1.46
N ASP A 49 -21.45 2.64 -0.71
CA ASP A 49 -22.21 3.51 0.22
C ASP A 49 -22.79 4.76 -0.44
N GLY A 50 -22.44 5.03 -1.70
CA GLY A 50 -22.86 6.22 -2.43
C GLY A 50 -22.29 7.55 -1.94
N MET A 51 -21.38 7.54 -0.93
CA MET A 51 -20.79 8.76 -0.37
C MET A 51 -19.83 9.42 -1.35
N GLU A 52 -20.06 10.70 -1.61
CA GLU A 52 -19.20 11.52 -2.43
C GLU A 52 -17.98 12.06 -1.65
N VAL A 53 -16.89 12.34 -2.36
CA VAL A 53 -15.64 12.82 -1.73
C VAL A 53 -15.79 14.19 -1.05
N ASP A 54 -16.76 14.99 -1.45
CA ASP A 54 -16.98 16.31 -0.87
C ASP A 54 -17.61 16.24 0.53
N GLU A 55 -18.24 15.14 0.89
CA GLU A 55 -18.81 14.88 2.20
C GLU A 55 -17.79 14.50 3.26
N LEU A 56 -16.57 14.13 2.86
CA LEU A 56 -15.51 13.59 3.75
C LEU A 56 -15.16 14.51 4.92
N ASP A 57 -15.07 15.83 4.72
CA ASP A 57 -14.71 16.75 5.80
C ASP A 57 -15.75 16.76 6.93
N GLY A 58 -17.04 16.79 6.56
CA GLY A 58 -18.16 16.73 7.50
C GLY A 58 -18.19 15.39 8.23
N TYR A 59 -18.07 14.31 7.48
CA TYR A 59 -18.12 12.96 8.01
C TYR A 59 -16.98 12.68 9.01
N PHE A 60 -15.74 12.96 8.64
CA PHE A 60 -14.60 12.72 9.55
C PHE A 60 -14.59 13.66 10.76
N ARG A 61 -15.13 14.86 10.63
CA ARG A 61 -15.30 15.76 11.80
C ARG A 61 -16.23 15.15 12.85
N ALA A 62 -17.31 14.52 12.41
CA ALA A 62 -18.29 13.91 13.30
C ALA A 62 -17.84 12.54 13.86
N ASN A 63 -17.18 11.71 13.03
CA ASN A 63 -17.01 10.29 13.31
C ASN A 63 -15.55 9.87 13.59
N TRP A 64 -14.58 10.79 13.50
CA TRP A 64 -13.15 10.42 13.60
C TRP A 64 -12.78 9.72 14.89
N THR A 65 -13.31 10.16 16.02
CA THR A 65 -13.00 9.56 17.33
C THR A 65 -13.41 8.10 17.38
N GLU A 66 -14.58 7.77 16.85
CA GLU A 66 -15.10 6.40 16.82
C GLU A 66 -14.29 5.53 15.84
N ILE A 67 -14.06 6.02 14.62
CA ILE A 67 -13.27 5.32 13.59
C ILE A 67 -11.85 5.03 14.13
N LYS A 68 -11.20 6.03 14.71
CA LYS A 68 -9.88 5.89 15.29
C LYS A 68 -9.86 4.81 16.37
N SER A 69 -10.81 4.88 17.32
CA SER A 69 -10.93 3.88 18.38
C SER A 69 -11.15 2.47 17.82
N ALA A 70 -12.01 2.32 16.82
CA ALA A 70 -12.26 1.04 16.18
C ALA A 70 -10.99 0.47 15.49
N ILE A 71 -10.18 1.33 14.86
CA ILE A 71 -8.91 0.91 14.26
C ILE A 71 -7.91 0.51 15.35
N GLU A 72 -7.75 1.30 16.42
CA GLU A 72 -6.84 1.03 17.52
C GLU A 72 -7.18 -0.27 18.26
N ASN A 73 -8.47 -0.57 18.41
CA ASN A 73 -8.97 -1.78 19.05
C ASN A 73 -9.06 -2.98 18.08
N GLY A 74 -8.79 -2.76 16.78
CA GLY A 74 -8.86 -3.80 15.76
C GLY A 74 -10.28 -4.24 15.39
N THR A 75 -11.32 -3.50 15.79
CA THR A 75 -12.72 -3.78 15.46
C THR A 75 -13.19 -3.17 14.14
N PHE A 76 -12.44 -2.20 13.61
CA PHE A 76 -12.74 -1.60 12.31
C PHE A 76 -12.83 -2.64 11.21
N GLN A 77 -13.88 -2.57 10.40
CA GLN A 77 -14.09 -3.43 9.24
C GLN A 77 -14.16 -2.55 7.98
N PRO A 78 -13.29 -2.77 7.00
CA PRO A 78 -13.42 -2.14 5.68
C PRO A 78 -14.75 -2.50 5.02
N SER A 79 -15.30 -1.55 4.29
CA SER A 79 -16.46 -1.80 3.45
C SER A 79 -16.08 -2.68 2.25
N LYS A 80 -17.08 -3.33 1.67
CA LYS A 80 -16.91 -4.02 0.39
C LYS A 80 -16.55 -3.01 -0.69
N VAL A 81 -15.77 -3.47 -1.66
CA VAL A 81 -15.36 -2.67 -2.80
C VAL A 81 -16.44 -2.77 -3.89
N LEU A 82 -16.87 -1.64 -4.47
CA LEU A 82 -17.78 -1.65 -5.62
C LEU A 82 -17.02 -2.12 -6.86
N GLY A 83 -17.45 -3.24 -7.44
CA GLY A 83 -16.93 -3.77 -8.71
C GLY A 83 -17.57 -3.07 -9.90
N VAL A 84 -16.74 -2.56 -10.82
CA VAL A 84 -17.19 -1.94 -12.07
C VAL A 84 -16.39 -2.53 -13.24
N GLU A 85 -17.06 -3.07 -14.23
CA GLU A 85 -16.43 -3.52 -15.47
C GLU A 85 -16.17 -2.35 -16.42
N ILE A 86 -14.96 -2.27 -16.92
CA ILE A 86 -14.55 -1.29 -17.94
C ILE A 86 -14.05 -2.03 -19.16
N ASP A 87 -14.50 -1.63 -20.34
CA ASP A 87 -14.04 -2.19 -21.59
C ASP A 87 -12.57 -1.83 -21.84
N LYS A 88 -11.79 -2.83 -22.28
CA LYS A 88 -10.40 -2.62 -22.72
C LYS A 88 -10.39 -2.27 -24.21
N PRO A 89 -9.36 -1.53 -24.67
CA PRO A 89 -9.20 -1.23 -26.10
C PRO A 89 -9.08 -2.47 -27.00
N ASP A 90 -8.65 -3.59 -26.45
CA ASP A 90 -8.48 -4.88 -27.13
C ASP A 90 -9.76 -5.75 -27.15
N GLY A 91 -10.90 -5.23 -26.68
CA GLY A 91 -12.20 -5.90 -26.64
C GLY A 91 -12.43 -6.79 -25.41
N GLY A 92 -11.51 -6.84 -24.47
CA GLY A 92 -11.69 -7.50 -23.17
C GLY A 92 -12.33 -6.58 -22.13
N LYS A 93 -12.69 -7.14 -20.96
CA LYS A 93 -13.15 -6.38 -19.80
C LYS A 93 -12.08 -6.32 -18.70
N ARG A 94 -12.04 -5.20 -17.99
CA ARG A 94 -11.22 -5.00 -16.81
C ARG A 94 -12.13 -4.71 -15.63
N LEU A 95 -11.97 -5.46 -14.55
CA LEU A 95 -12.73 -5.24 -13.32
C LEU A 95 -11.99 -4.23 -12.44
N LEU A 96 -12.58 -3.06 -12.25
CA LEU A 96 -12.12 -2.09 -11.27
C LEU A 96 -12.83 -2.30 -9.95
N GLY A 97 -12.11 -2.09 -8.85
CA GLY A 97 -12.67 -2.07 -7.52
C GLY A 97 -12.63 -0.67 -6.93
N ILE A 98 -13.78 -0.07 -6.66
CA ILE A 98 -13.92 1.26 -6.10
C ILE A 98 -14.21 1.15 -4.59
N PRO A 99 -13.23 1.39 -3.70
CA PRO A 99 -13.47 1.45 -2.26
C PRO A 99 -14.34 2.66 -1.90
N THR A 100 -15.04 2.62 -0.77
CA THR A 100 -15.76 3.78 -0.25
C THR A 100 -14.83 4.98 -0.07
N ALA A 101 -15.38 6.18 -0.05
CA ALA A 101 -14.60 7.39 0.16
C ALA A 101 -13.87 7.36 1.50
N ILE A 102 -14.48 6.81 2.54
CA ILE A 102 -13.92 6.62 3.87
C ILE A 102 -12.72 5.66 3.83
N ASP A 103 -12.89 4.50 3.21
CA ASP A 103 -11.82 3.51 3.10
C ASP A 103 -10.64 4.03 2.29
N ARG A 104 -10.89 4.82 1.23
CA ARG A 104 -9.82 5.50 0.48
C ARG A 104 -9.01 6.45 1.36
N VAL A 105 -9.65 7.19 2.28
CA VAL A 105 -8.94 8.07 3.22
C VAL A 105 -8.06 7.24 4.16
N ILE A 106 -8.59 6.17 4.76
CA ILE A 106 -7.81 5.34 5.69
C ILE A 106 -6.66 4.65 4.97
N GLN A 107 -6.89 4.11 3.77
CA GLN A 107 -5.84 3.53 2.94
C GLN A 107 -4.78 4.56 2.52
N GLN A 108 -5.20 5.79 2.20
CA GLN A 108 -4.30 6.90 1.90
C GLN A 108 -3.46 7.29 3.13
N MET A 109 -4.04 7.25 4.34
CA MET A 109 -3.28 7.48 5.58
C MET A 109 -2.18 6.44 5.78
N VAL A 110 -2.48 5.16 5.53
CA VAL A 110 -1.50 4.07 5.58
C VAL A 110 -0.42 4.27 4.51
N HIS A 111 -0.82 4.57 3.28
CA HIS A 111 0.10 4.85 2.17
C HIS A 111 1.08 5.97 2.50
N GLN A 112 0.61 7.09 3.04
CA GLN A 112 1.44 8.26 3.37
C GLN A 112 2.54 7.96 4.41
N VAL A 113 2.28 7.03 5.31
CA VAL A 113 3.24 6.62 6.34
C VAL A 113 4.19 5.55 5.82
N LEU A 114 3.70 4.57 5.08
CA LEU A 114 4.53 3.45 4.63
C LEU A 114 5.32 3.76 3.35
N SER A 115 4.83 4.61 2.45
CA SER A 115 5.52 4.93 1.20
C SER A 115 6.96 5.41 1.41
N PRO A 116 7.26 6.41 2.26
CA PRO A 116 8.64 6.83 2.48
C PRO A 116 9.51 5.76 3.15
N VAL A 117 8.90 4.84 3.92
CA VAL A 117 9.61 3.75 4.59
C VAL A 117 10.13 2.71 3.60
N TYR A 118 9.34 2.41 2.56
CA TYR A 118 9.69 1.42 1.54
C TYR A 118 10.39 2.01 0.32
N ASP A 119 10.08 3.26 -0.06
CA ASP A 119 10.59 3.88 -1.29
C ASP A 119 12.14 3.96 -1.32
N VAL A 120 12.77 4.10 -0.16
CA VAL A 120 14.24 4.10 -0.03
C VAL A 120 14.90 2.76 -0.37
N GLU A 121 14.15 1.66 -0.34
CA GLU A 121 14.64 0.32 -0.66
C GLU A 121 14.29 -0.11 -2.10
N PHE A 122 13.42 0.62 -2.76
CA PHE A 122 13.04 0.31 -4.14
C PHE A 122 14.18 0.60 -5.10
N SER A 123 14.37 -0.31 -6.06
CA SER A 123 15.35 -0.11 -7.13
C SER A 123 15.21 1.27 -7.78
N THR A 124 16.34 1.91 -8.09
CA THR A 124 16.37 3.17 -8.84
C THR A 124 15.75 3.03 -10.23
N TYR A 125 15.71 1.80 -10.75
CA TYR A 125 15.16 1.43 -12.06
C TYR A 125 13.68 1.05 -12.02
N SER A 126 13.02 1.23 -10.88
CA SER A 126 11.56 1.08 -10.73
C SER A 126 10.89 2.44 -10.76
N TYR A 127 10.00 2.69 -11.71
CA TYR A 127 9.45 4.02 -12.02
C TYR A 127 7.93 4.15 -11.82
N GLY A 128 7.19 3.03 -11.77
CA GLY A 128 5.73 3.05 -11.62
C GLY A 128 5.27 3.36 -10.20
N PHE A 129 4.23 4.18 -10.05
CA PHE A 129 3.56 4.50 -8.78
C PHE A 129 4.48 4.99 -7.64
N ARG A 130 5.56 5.69 -7.98
CA ARG A 130 6.52 6.21 -7.00
C ARG A 130 6.59 7.74 -7.03
N PRO A 131 6.79 8.39 -5.87
CA PRO A 131 7.01 9.84 -5.81
C PRO A 131 8.22 10.27 -6.67
N GLY A 132 8.05 11.30 -7.49
CA GLY A 132 9.13 11.85 -8.32
C GLY A 132 9.60 10.95 -9.48
N LYS A 133 8.94 9.81 -9.70
CA LYS A 133 9.19 8.91 -10.83
C LYS A 133 8.05 8.97 -11.86
N ASN A 134 8.37 8.74 -13.14
CA ASN A 134 7.39 8.75 -14.22
C ASN A 134 7.83 7.89 -15.42
N ALA A 135 6.92 7.70 -16.38
CA ALA A 135 7.16 6.88 -17.57
C ALA A 135 8.30 7.42 -18.46
N HIS A 136 8.44 8.73 -18.59
CA HIS A 136 9.51 9.32 -19.42
C HIS A 136 10.89 8.98 -18.87
N GLN A 137 11.06 8.98 -17.55
CA GLN A 137 12.32 8.55 -16.94
C GLN A 137 12.62 7.07 -17.21
N ALA A 138 11.60 6.20 -17.22
CA ALA A 138 11.77 4.79 -17.57
C ALA A 138 12.20 4.62 -19.05
N ILE A 139 11.59 5.39 -19.95
CA ILE A 139 11.93 5.39 -21.37
C ILE A 139 13.38 5.89 -21.59
N HIS A 140 13.78 6.99 -20.92
CA HIS A 140 15.15 7.47 -21.01
C HIS A 140 16.15 6.43 -20.53
N GLN A 141 15.86 5.76 -19.40
CA GLN A 141 16.74 4.69 -18.91
C GLN A 141 16.86 3.53 -19.91
N ALA A 142 15.76 3.12 -20.56
CA ALA A 142 15.79 2.09 -21.59
C ALA A 142 16.65 2.53 -22.79
N LEU A 143 16.51 3.78 -23.23
CA LEU A 143 17.34 4.34 -24.31
C LEU A 143 18.81 4.39 -23.93
N ASP A 144 19.16 4.72 -22.69
CA ASP A 144 20.55 4.73 -22.22
C ASP A 144 21.16 3.30 -22.29
N TYR A 145 20.40 2.27 -21.95
CA TYR A 145 20.86 0.89 -22.10
C TYR A 145 21.10 0.51 -23.56
N ILE A 146 20.17 0.85 -24.46
CA ILE A 146 20.31 0.57 -25.90
C ILE A 146 21.56 1.29 -26.45
N ASN A 147 21.74 2.56 -26.13
CA ASN A 147 22.89 3.35 -26.56
C ASN A 147 24.22 2.85 -25.98
N SER A 148 24.17 2.15 -24.84
CA SER A 148 25.33 1.50 -24.21
C SER A 148 25.66 0.12 -24.80
N GLY A 149 24.94 -0.30 -25.85
CA GLY A 149 25.23 -1.52 -26.60
C GLY A 149 24.39 -2.75 -26.21
N TYR A 150 23.39 -2.62 -25.34
CA TYR A 150 22.45 -3.71 -25.08
C TYR A 150 21.45 -3.80 -26.24
N GLN A 151 21.51 -4.88 -27.03
CA GLN A 151 20.69 -5.07 -28.23
C GLN A 151 19.54 -6.07 -28.01
N ASP A 152 19.72 -7.02 -27.09
CA ASP A 152 18.70 -8.00 -26.75
C ASP A 152 17.77 -7.44 -25.68
N ILE A 153 16.48 -7.33 -25.98
CA ILE A 153 15.45 -6.78 -25.09
C ILE A 153 14.44 -7.87 -24.78
N ILE A 154 14.17 -8.09 -23.52
CA ILE A 154 13.11 -8.96 -23.03
C ILE A 154 12.00 -8.08 -22.44
N ASP A 155 10.81 -8.15 -23.02
CA ASP A 155 9.61 -7.51 -22.46
C ASP A 155 8.87 -8.50 -21.58
N LEU A 156 8.60 -8.10 -20.33
CA LEU A 156 7.89 -8.90 -19.33
C LEU A 156 6.61 -8.20 -18.93
N ASP A 157 5.46 -8.82 -19.19
CA ASP A 157 4.17 -8.38 -18.67
C ASP A 157 3.60 -9.41 -17.69
N LEU A 158 3.13 -8.92 -16.54
CA LEU A 158 2.54 -9.76 -15.51
C LEU A 158 1.02 -9.79 -15.67
N LYS A 159 0.54 -10.83 -16.38
CA LYS A 159 -0.90 -11.00 -16.62
C LYS A 159 -1.68 -11.00 -15.31
N SER A 160 -2.68 -10.12 -15.21
CA SER A 160 -3.60 -10.05 -14.07
C SER A 160 -2.90 -9.91 -12.70
N PHE A 161 -1.74 -9.25 -12.66
CA PHE A 161 -0.91 -9.18 -11.45
C PHE A 161 -1.70 -8.79 -10.21
N PHE A 162 -2.54 -7.74 -10.30
CA PHE A 162 -3.33 -7.27 -9.16
C PHE A 162 -4.37 -8.30 -8.68
N ASP A 163 -4.77 -9.24 -9.53
CA ASP A 163 -5.83 -10.21 -9.21
C ASP A 163 -5.29 -11.48 -8.54
N VAL A 164 -3.96 -11.73 -8.64
CA VAL A 164 -3.32 -12.98 -8.19
C VAL A 164 -2.28 -12.77 -7.08
N VAL A 165 -2.22 -11.59 -6.46
CA VAL A 165 -1.30 -11.31 -5.36
C VAL A 165 -1.61 -12.22 -4.18
N ASN A 166 -0.67 -13.10 -3.81
CA ASN A 166 -0.81 -13.93 -2.62
C ASN A 166 -0.72 -13.09 -1.35
N HIS A 167 -1.81 -13.04 -0.57
CA HIS A 167 -1.91 -12.21 0.62
C HIS A 167 -0.90 -12.63 1.70
N ASP A 168 -0.70 -13.92 1.93
CA ASP A 168 0.20 -14.39 3.00
C ASP A 168 1.66 -14.07 2.66
N TYR A 169 2.05 -14.24 1.41
CA TYR A 169 3.39 -13.87 0.96
C TYR A 169 3.63 -12.37 1.08
N LEU A 170 2.70 -11.53 0.60
CA LEU A 170 2.79 -10.07 0.74
C LEU A 170 2.87 -9.66 2.21
N MET A 171 2.02 -10.24 3.07
CA MET A 171 2.05 -9.96 4.52
C MET A 171 3.37 -10.39 5.17
N SER A 172 3.99 -11.47 4.72
CA SER A 172 5.30 -11.90 5.22
C SER A 172 6.40 -10.88 4.89
N ILE A 173 6.37 -10.29 3.68
CA ILE A 173 7.30 -9.23 3.28
C ILE A 173 7.07 -7.98 4.13
N LEU A 174 5.81 -7.56 4.30
CA LEU A 174 5.47 -6.41 5.14
C LEU A 174 5.94 -6.60 6.59
N TYR A 175 5.76 -7.79 7.16
CA TYR A 175 6.15 -8.11 8.53
C TYR A 175 7.67 -8.01 8.77
N ARG A 176 8.50 -8.24 7.75
CA ARG A 176 9.97 -8.13 7.90
C ARG A 176 10.38 -6.73 8.38
N LYS A 177 9.65 -5.70 7.96
CA LYS A 177 9.97 -4.28 8.22
C LYS A 177 8.99 -3.61 9.17
N VAL A 178 7.67 -3.79 8.94
CA VAL A 178 6.61 -3.24 9.76
C VAL A 178 6.24 -4.26 10.83
N LYS A 179 6.75 -4.08 12.05
CA LYS A 179 6.46 -4.97 13.18
C LYS A 179 5.30 -4.44 14.05
N ASP A 180 4.38 -3.71 13.46
CA ASP A 180 3.17 -3.20 14.08
C ASP A 180 2.00 -4.09 13.70
N GLU A 181 1.69 -5.08 14.55
CA GLU A 181 0.64 -6.07 14.27
C GLU A 181 -0.73 -5.47 14.05
N ARG A 182 -1.04 -4.33 14.69
CA ARG A 182 -2.34 -3.67 14.54
C ARG A 182 -2.46 -3.06 13.15
N LEU A 183 -1.39 -2.40 12.65
CA LEU A 183 -1.35 -1.89 11.29
C LEU A 183 -1.40 -3.02 10.27
N LEU A 184 -0.64 -4.09 10.47
CA LEU A 184 -0.65 -5.25 9.58
C LEU A 184 -2.01 -5.92 9.52
N ARG A 185 -2.72 -6.05 10.66
CA ARG A 185 -4.11 -6.55 10.68
C ARG A 185 -5.06 -5.66 9.88
N LEU A 186 -4.92 -4.34 9.96
CA LEU A 186 -5.71 -3.40 9.16
C LEU A 186 -5.45 -3.59 7.67
N ILE A 187 -4.18 -3.68 7.26
CA ILE A 187 -3.80 -3.95 5.85
C ILE A 187 -4.41 -5.28 5.39
N ARG A 188 -4.29 -6.34 6.18
CA ARG A 188 -4.87 -7.65 5.85
C ARG A 188 -6.39 -7.60 5.68
N LYS A 189 -7.09 -6.82 6.50
CA LYS A 189 -8.54 -6.61 6.35
C LYS A 189 -8.87 -5.94 5.01
N TYR A 190 -8.09 -4.95 4.58
CA TYR A 190 -8.25 -4.33 3.26
C TYR A 190 -7.99 -5.29 2.10
N LEU A 191 -7.00 -6.16 2.21
CA LEU A 191 -6.73 -7.20 1.20
C LEU A 191 -7.90 -8.18 1.09
N LYS A 192 -8.51 -8.55 2.23
CA LYS A 192 -9.64 -9.49 2.30
C LYS A 192 -11.02 -8.85 2.11
N ALA A 193 -11.08 -7.52 1.98
CA ALA A 193 -12.35 -6.84 1.72
C ALA A 193 -12.98 -7.39 0.44
N GLY A 194 -14.18 -7.94 0.55
CA GLY A 194 -14.94 -8.50 -0.57
C GLY A 194 -15.32 -7.43 -1.58
N MET A 195 -15.87 -7.86 -2.70
CA MET A 195 -16.34 -7.00 -3.78
C MET A 195 -17.83 -7.22 -3.99
N MET A 196 -18.56 -6.15 -4.27
CA MET A 196 -19.94 -6.16 -4.76
C MET A 196 -19.93 -5.94 -6.26
N LEU A 197 -20.40 -6.91 -7.03
CA LEU A 197 -20.53 -6.81 -8.48
C LEU A 197 -21.96 -7.22 -8.86
N TYR A 198 -22.72 -6.31 -9.48
CA TYR A 198 -24.13 -6.53 -9.86
C TYR A 198 -24.96 -7.15 -8.72
N ASP A 199 -24.89 -6.56 -7.51
CA ASP A 199 -25.55 -7.03 -6.28
C ASP A 199 -25.12 -8.40 -5.75
N ALA A 200 -24.14 -9.05 -6.40
CA ALA A 200 -23.52 -10.27 -5.91
C ALA A 200 -22.26 -9.97 -5.09
N GLU A 201 -22.11 -10.68 -3.98
CA GLU A 201 -20.90 -10.61 -3.17
C GLU A 201 -19.86 -11.59 -3.68
N ILE A 202 -18.66 -11.09 -3.94
CA ILE A 202 -17.48 -11.89 -4.32
C ILE A 202 -16.47 -11.80 -3.17
N ASN A 203 -16.20 -12.92 -2.54
CA ASN A 203 -15.11 -13.02 -1.57
C ASN A 203 -13.76 -12.98 -2.27
N ARG A 204 -12.77 -12.40 -1.59
CA ARG A 204 -11.41 -12.28 -2.13
C ARG A 204 -10.43 -13.02 -1.23
N GLU A 205 -9.81 -14.07 -1.77
CA GLU A 205 -8.77 -14.84 -1.09
C GLU A 205 -7.36 -14.43 -1.54
N GLU A 206 -7.25 -13.78 -2.71
CA GLU A 206 -6.01 -13.28 -3.30
C GLU A 206 -6.27 -11.96 -4.05
N GLY A 207 -5.20 -11.31 -4.47
CA GLY A 207 -5.26 -10.08 -5.24
C GLY A 207 -5.45 -8.81 -4.39
N THR A 208 -5.34 -7.68 -5.06
CA THR A 208 -5.57 -6.34 -4.49
C THR A 208 -6.56 -5.56 -5.35
N PRO A 209 -7.47 -4.76 -4.77
CA PRO A 209 -8.44 -4.00 -5.55
C PRO A 209 -7.74 -3.02 -6.50
N GLN A 210 -8.03 -3.10 -7.80
CA GLN A 210 -7.60 -2.08 -8.75
C GLN A 210 -8.43 -0.82 -8.53
N GLY A 211 -7.79 0.29 -8.07
CA GLY A 211 -8.47 1.54 -7.69
C GLY A 211 -8.31 1.92 -6.21
N SER A 212 -7.71 1.06 -5.42
CA SER A 212 -7.34 1.34 -4.02
C SER A 212 -6.08 2.23 -3.95
N PRO A 213 -6.03 3.25 -3.09
CA PRO A 213 -4.81 4.05 -2.87
C PRO A 213 -3.61 3.25 -2.36
N LEU A 214 -3.86 2.14 -1.69
CA LEU A 214 -2.81 1.32 -1.09
C LEU A 214 -2.23 0.28 -2.06
N SER A 215 -3.01 -0.23 -3.01
CA SER A 215 -2.61 -1.31 -3.91
C SER A 215 -1.33 -1.03 -4.71
N PRO A 216 -1.08 0.18 -5.24
CA PRO A 216 0.16 0.48 -5.95
C PRO A 216 1.42 0.34 -5.09
N LEU A 217 1.35 0.78 -3.83
CA LEU A 217 2.47 0.62 -2.89
C LEU A 217 2.71 -0.85 -2.56
N LEU A 218 1.65 -1.61 -2.26
CA LEU A 218 1.76 -3.04 -1.97
C LEU A 218 2.33 -3.81 -3.15
N SER A 219 1.96 -3.45 -4.37
CA SER A 219 2.50 -4.02 -5.60
C SER A 219 4.00 -3.74 -5.75
N ASN A 220 4.43 -2.51 -5.50
CA ASN A 220 5.86 -2.17 -5.54
C ASN A 220 6.65 -2.92 -4.46
N ILE A 221 6.10 -3.08 -3.25
CA ILE A 221 6.73 -3.84 -2.17
C ILE A 221 6.92 -5.31 -2.60
N LEU A 222 5.90 -5.93 -3.17
CA LEU A 222 5.98 -7.31 -3.64
C LEU A 222 6.99 -7.47 -4.78
N LEU A 223 6.92 -6.60 -5.78
CA LEU A 223 7.78 -6.67 -6.97
C LEU A 223 9.21 -6.20 -6.72
N ASN A 224 9.49 -5.58 -5.58
CA ASN A 224 10.87 -5.28 -5.19
C ASN A 224 11.70 -6.54 -4.93
N GLU A 225 11.08 -7.67 -4.59
CA GLU A 225 11.76 -8.96 -4.51
C GLU A 225 12.32 -9.38 -5.90
N LEU A 226 11.55 -9.15 -6.98
CA LEU A 226 12.01 -9.37 -8.35
C LEU A 226 13.11 -8.36 -8.73
N ASP A 227 12.93 -7.09 -8.42
CA ASP A 227 13.92 -6.05 -8.71
C ASP A 227 15.27 -6.37 -8.05
N ASN A 228 15.24 -6.83 -6.80
CA ASN A 228 16.44 -7.23 -6.06
C ASN A 228 17.12 -8.45 -6.70
N GLU A 229 16.36 -9.42 -7.18
CA GLU A 229 16.90 -10.60 -7.85
C GLU A 229 17.53 -10.24 -9.21
N LEU A 230 16.89 -9.35 -9.99
CA LEU A 230 17.47 -8.85 -11.23
C LEU A 230 18.79 -8.09 -10.99
N ASN A 231 18.81 -7.21 -9.98
CA ASN A 231 20.02 -6.50 -9.55
C ASN A 231 21.11 -7.47 -9.11
N ARG A 232 20.79 -8.49 -8.31
CA ARG A 232 21.74 -9.51 -7.84
C ARG A 232 22.38 -10.28 -9.00
N ARG A 233 21.64 -10.49 -10.08
CA ARG A 233 22.15 -11.14 -11.31
C ARG A 233 22.93 -10.19 -12.22
N GLY A 234 23.01 -8.89 -11.89
CA GLY A 234 23.67 -7.90 -12.72
C GLY A 234 22.91 -7.55 -14.01
N LEU A 235 21.62 -7.86 -14.06
CA LEU A 235 20.78 -7.59 -15.23
C LEU A 235 20.37 -6.11 -15.26
N GLN A 236 20.41 -5.52 -16.46
CA GLN A 236 19.90 -4.18 -16.68
C GLN A 236 18.39 -4.26 -16.92
N PHE A 237 17.63 -3.45 -16.21
CA PHE A 237 16.17 -3.41 -16.36
C PHE A 237 15.61 -2.02 -16.08
N CYS A 238 14.42 -1.77 -16.56
CA CYS A 238 13.57 -0.70 -16.09
C CYS A 238 12.14 -1.24 -15.91
N LYS A 239 11.56 -0.98 -14.75
CA LYS A 239 10.21 -1.42 -14.41
C LYS A 239 9.25 -0.23 -14.38
N TYR A 240 8.16 -0.34 -15.11
CA TYR A 240 7.07 0.62 -15.08
C TYR A 240 5.73 -0.10 -14.95
N LEU A 241 5.11 0.02 -13.80
CA LEU A 241 3.75 -0.45 -13.54
C LEU A 241 2.74 0.64 -13.87
N ARG A 242 1.62 0.27 -14.48
CA ARG A 242 0.51 1.18 -14.83
C ARG A 242 -0.87 0.55 -14.58
#